data_268960f0c2931c51ae2df76175b1953c
#
_entry.id   268960f0c2931c51ae2df76175b1953c
#
_cell.length_a   1.000
_cell.length_b   1.000
_cell.length_c   1.000
_cell.angle_alpha   90.00
_cell.angle_beta   90.00
_cell.angle_gamma   90.00
#
_symmetry.space_group_name_H-M   'P 1'
#
loop_
_entity.id
_entity.type
_entity.pdbx_description
1 polymer ?
#
loop_
_entity_poly.entity_id
_entity_poly.type
_entity_poly.pdbx_seq_one_letter_code
_entity_poly.pdbx_strand_id
1 'polypeptide(L)'
;MKKTRVINKRNLSTMIIGMVTIAVAIVCVFLYVSKPKQTNKSSQSYLNGVDVDKLQKKVGKDFEGTYLLKDYVVYGETLSLYKSKYGSTETDKMQGNNIVLKNVMTDATTSFTFNGSVDSGVDLGTLKEGIYELYTYNHFEKERIYFKDAFKAKAVTTMRRDEKVTSVSFMADKNALKEYGIQFKKNYAFIIVTSQEPNEDIYDVVIDPCGNAMNYFSNTVDVGASTSVLDEASSSLEFAKKVKKELEKKGLKVKILRKENETPGYYGANGRPARAYKTKAKLYLALGASLDENVYAPYMLTSPYTNSGLANTVSYFMEQNGLTLYEARTNTTQENGVLYDSYAESDNGKVLEYELYPQLRETGGKATYAGVYGDEFKNVDYKDAYGMYGLYFSYASAMNSQSVTYYNENADAIAKILVKSIVRYFEI
;
A
#
# COMPACT_ATOMS: atom_id res chain seq x y z
N MET A 1 7.89 -86.13 18.90
CA MET A 1 7.57 -85.57 17.58
C MET A 1 7.37 -84.08 17.72
N LYS A 2 8.33 -83.28 17.20
CA LYS A 2 8.19 -81.78 17.17
C LYS A 2 7.44 -81.42 15.90
N LYS A 3 6.23 -80.81 16.01
CA LYS A 3 5.49 -80.26 14.87
C LYS A 3 6.11 -78.95 14.51
N THR A 4 6.82 -78.90 13.38
CA THR A 4 7.27 -77.63 12.77
C THR A 4 6.08 -76.96 12.11
N ARG A 5 5.65 -75.76 12.63
CA ARG A 5 4.65 -74.93 11.97
C ARG A 5 5.26 -74.27 10.74
N VAL A 6 4.84 -74.73 9.55
CA VAL A 6 5.18 -74.06 8.29
C VAL A 6 4.35 -72.75 8.22
N ILE A 7 5.01 -71.67 8.35
CA ILE A 7 4.37 -70.34 8.17
C ILE A 7 4.15 -70.14 6.66
N ASN A 8 2.89 -69.99 6.27
CA ASN A 8 2.52 -69.82 4.86
C ASN A 8 3.07 -68.46 4.37
N LYS A 9 3.87 -68.46 3.31
CA LYS A 9 4.51 -67.27 2.74
C LYS A 9 3.53 -66.12 2.48
N ARG A 10 2.27 -66.42 2.19
CA ARG A 10 1.21 -65.40 1.95
C ARG A 10 0.80 -64.69 3.25
N ASN A 11 0.82 -65.36 4.39
CA ASN A 11 0.53 -64.77 5.70
C ASN A 11 1.71 -63.92 6.20
N LEU A 12 2.95 -64.27 5.84
CA LEU A 12 4.14 -63.55 6.20
C LEU A 12 4.19 -62.18 5.45
N SER A 13 3.87 -62.13 4.15
CA SER A 13 3.84 -60.91 3.38
C SER A 13 2.74 -59.92 3.86
N THR A 14 1.56 -60.45 4.19
CA THR A 14 0.45 -59.65 4.73
C THR A 14 0.81 -59.06 6.12
N MET A 15 1.53 -59.81 6.94
CA MET A 15 1.98 -59.36 8.25
C MET A 15 3.09 -58.30 8.15
N ILE A 16 3.99 -58.42 7.17
CA ILE A 16 5.04 -57.41 6.90
C ILE A 16 4.40 -56.14 6.36
N ILE A 17 3.46 -56.22 5.43
CA ILE A 17 2.74 -55.02 4.91
C ILE A 17 2.00 -54.34 6.05
N GLY A 18 1.30 -55.08 6.92
CA GLY A 18 0.62 -54.53 8.09
C GLY A 18 1.57 -53.81 9.05
N MET A 19 2.75 -54.39 9.34
CA MET A 19 3.75 -53.75 10.20
C MET A 19 4.35 -52.47 9.57
N VAL A 20 4.60 -52.45 8.25
CA VAL A 20 5.08 -51.27 7.55
C VAL A 20 4.04 -50.18 7.54
N THR A 21 2.77 -50.51 7.33
CA THR A 21 1.67 -49.50 7.37
C THR A 21 1.52 -48.90 8.76
N ILE A 22 1.63 -49.69 9.82
CA ILE A 22 1.58 -49.20 11.20
C ILE A 22 2.81 -48.34 11.51
N ALA A 23 4.00 -48.75 11.07
CA ALA A 23 5.22 -47.92 11.25
C ALA A 23 5.14 -46.58 10.53
N VAL A 24 4.63 -46.56 9.29
CA VAL A 24 4.39 -45.31 8.53
C VAL A 24 3.35 -44.44 9.22
N ALA A 25 2.26 -45.04 9.72
CA ALA A 25 1.24 -44.29 10.48
C ALA A 25 1.82 -43.69 11.77
N ILE A 26 2.64 -44.43 12.51
CA ILE A 26 3.32 -43.93 13.72
C ILE A 26 4.28 -42.78 13.38
N VAL A 27 5.07 -42.92 12.30
CA VAL A 27 5.97 -41.84 11.83
C VAL A 27 5.18 -40.59 11.39
N CYS A 28 4.07 -40.77 10.68
CA CYS A 28 3.19 -39.66 10.31
C CYS A 28 2.55 -38.96 11.53
N VAL A 29 2.12 -39.76 12.53
CA VAL A 29 1.61 -39.19 13.79
C VAL A 29 2.74 -38.51 14.56
N PHE A 30 3.93 -39.06 14.60
CA PHE A 30 5.09 -38.43 15.27
C PHE A 30 5.51 -37.15 14.55
N LEU A 31 5.53 -37.14 13.21
CA LEU A 31 5.80 -35.92 12.44
C LEU A 31 4.67 -34.89 12.54
N TYR A 32 3.44 -35.32 12.76
CA TYR A 32 2.30 -34.41 13.00
C TYR A 32 2.31 -33.85 14.43
N VAL A 33 2.69 -34.67 15.42
CA VAL A 33 2.77 -34.25 16.84
C VAL A 33 4.06 -33.47 17.14
N SER A 34 5.14 -33.77 16.41
CA SER A 34 6.43 -33.09 16.53
C SER A 34 6.57 -31.87 15.60
N LYS A 35 5.56 -31.56 14.76
CA LYS A 35 5.46 -30.19 14.28
C LYS A 35 5.40 -29.32 15.53
N PRO A 36 6.37 -28.42 15.75
CA PRO A 36 6.26 -27.48 16.83
C PRO A 36 4.85 -26.91 16.66
N LYS A 37 3.99 -27.02 17.68
CA LYS A 37 2.78 -26.22 17.74
C LYS A 37 3.27 -24.85 17.31
N GLN A 38 2.88 -24.39 16.11
CA GLN A 38 2.85 -22.98 15.87
C GLN A 38 1.97 -22.47 17.00
N THR A 39 2.61 -22.18 18.10
CA THR A 39 2.06 -21.23 19.03
C THR A 39 1.72 -20.08 18.10
N ASN A 40 0.43 -19.87 17.88
CA ASN A 40 -0.04 -18.63 17.33
C ASN A 40 0.70 -17.55 18.12
N LYS A 41 1.85 -17.10 17.59
CA LYS A 41 2.45 -15.83 17.94
C LYS A 41 1.54 -14.76 17.33
N SER A 42 0.28 -14.78 17.74
CA SER A 42 -0.70 -13.75 17.49
C SER A 42 -0.69 -12.69 18.60
N SER A 43 0.38 -12.58 19.31
CA SER A 43 0.68 -11.41 20.12
C SER A 43 2.10 -10.99 19.83
N GLN A 44 2.36 -10.54 18.62
CA GLN A 44 3.46 -9.63 18.44
C GLN A 44 3.08 -8.41 19.26
N SER A 45 3.71 -8.25 20.41
CA SER A 45 3.71 -6.99 21.13
C SER A 45 3.98 -5.92 20.08
N TYR A 46 3.08 -4.93 19.93
CA TYR A 46 3.23 -3.88 18.92
C TYR A 46 4.58 -3.19 19.07
N LEU A 47 5.14 -3.19 20.28
CA LEU A 47 6.41 -2.55 20.59
C LEU A 47 7.22 -3.48 21.49
N ASN A 48 8.48 -3.66 21.15
CA ASN A 48 9.44 -4.33 22.03
C ASN A 48 9.81 -3.40 23.19
N GLY A 49 9.82 -3.95 24.41
CA GLY A 49 10.29 -3.22 25.61
C GLY A 49 9.29 -2.21 26.19
N VAL A 50 7.99 -2.35 25.93
CA VAL A 50 6.97 -1.53 26.57
C VAL A 50 6.91 -1.80 28.06
N ASP A 51 7.08 -0.76 28.86
CA ASP A 51 6.77 -0.78 30.29
C ASP A 51 5.23 -0.78 30.48
N VAL A 52 4.69 -1.98 30.71
CA VAL A 52 3.24 -2.21 30.80
C VAL A 52 2.65 -1.47 31.99
N ASP A 53 3.33 -1.42 33.13
CA ASP A 53 2.85 -0.73 34.33
C ASP A 53 2.76 0.79 34.07
N LYS A 54 3.75 1.34 33.40
CA LYS A 54 3.74 2.76 33.00
C LYS A 54 2.63 3.03 31.98
N LEU A 55 2.46 2.15 30.98
CA LEU A 55 1.41 2.28 29.99
C LEU A 55 0.02 2.26 30.64
N GLN A 56 -0.26 1.31 31.54
CA GLN A 56 -1.53 1.21 32.26
C GLN A 56 -1.82 2.43 33.14
N LYS A 57 -0.80 3.07 33.70
CA LYS A 57 -0.94 4.27 34.53
C LYS A 57 -1.25 5.53 33.71
N LYS A 58 -0.79 5.60 32.46
CA LYS A 58 -0.84 6.83 31.64
C LYS A 58 -1.98 6.83 30.63
N VAL A 59 -2.30 5.68 30.03
CA VAL A 59 -3.32 5.60 28.98
C VAL A 59 -4.67 6.06 29.46
N GLY A 60 -5.27 7.00 28.75
CA GLY A 60 -6.63 7.49 28.96
C GLY A 60 -6.86 8.33 30.21
N LYS A 61 -5.80 8.87 30.84
CA LYS A 61 -5.92 9.56 32.14
C LYS A 61 -6.15 11.08 32.04
N ASP A 62 -5.76 11.71 30.96
CA ASP A 62 -5.67 13.18 30.89
C ASP A 62 -6.76 13.79 30.00
N PHE A 63 -7.96 13.22 29.98
CA PHE A 63 -9.04 13.68 29.11
C PHE A 63 -10.30 14.01 29.92
N GLU A 64 -10.90 15.16 29.58
CA GLU A 64 -12.12 15.69 30.22
C GLU A 64 -13.37 15.21 29.49
N GLY A 65 -13.24 14.92 28.17
CA GLY A 65 -14.36 14.49 27.36
C GLY A 65 -13.98 13.50 26.24
N THR A 66 -14.92 13.27 25.35
CA THR A 66 -14.72 12.38 24.18
C THR A 66 -15.32 12.99 22.93
N TYR A 67 -14.56 13.01 21.84
CA TYR A 67 -14.94 13.57 20.54
C TYR A 67 -15.19 12.45 19.53
N LEU A 68 -16.39 12.40 18.96
CA LEU A 68 -16.77 11.42 17.95
C LEU A 68 -16.35 11.89 16.56
N LEU A 69 -15.51 11.11 15.90
CA LEU A 69 -15.29 11.22 14.46
C LEU A 69 -16.05 10.12 13.72
N LYS A 70 -16.44 10.41 12.48
CA LYS A 70 -17.25 9.49 11.69
C LYS A 70 -16.45 8.75 10.63
N ASP A 71 -15.34 9.36 10.17
CA ASP A 71 -14.56 8.75 9.11
C ASP A 71 -13.10 9.20 9.05
N TYR A 72 -12.31 8.52 8.23
CA TYR A 72 -10.89 8.77 8.01
C TYR A 72 -10.48 8.36 6.59
N VAL A 73 -9.37 8.92 6.12
CA VAL A 73 -8.66 8.50 4.89
C VAL A 73 -7.19 8.40 5.21
N VAL A 74 -6.57 7.30 4.85
CA VAL A 74 -5.11 7.13 4.88
C VAL A 74 -4.60 7.01 3.46
N TYR A 75 -3.71 7.89 3.05
CA TYR A 75 -3.00 7.82 1.80
C TYR A 75 -1.51 8.09 2.02
N GLY A 76 -0.68 7.16 1.62
CA GLY A 76 0.73 7.26 1.94
C GLY A 76 0.93 7.45 3.45
N GLU A 77 1.62 8.50 3.82
CA GLU A 77 1.86 8.89 5.22
C GLU A 77 0.89 9.96 5.73
N THR A 78 -0.15 10.29 4.97
CA THR A 78 -1.14 11.30 5.37
C THR A 78 -2.40 10.64 5.91
N LEU A 79 -2.80 11.01 7.12
CA LEU A 79 -4.07 10.65 7.74
C LEU A 79 -5.00 11.85 7.79
N SER A 80 -6.11 11.79 7.07
CA SER A 80 -7.19 12.78 7.14
C SER A 80 -8.34 12.26 7.98
N LEU A 81 -8.94 13.13 8.79
CA LEU A 81 -10.03 12.81 9.73
C LEU A 81 -11.27 13.66 9.43
N TYR A 82 -12.45 13.06 9.58
CA TYR A 82 -13.73 13.66 9.15
C TYR A 82 -14.80 13.60 10.24
N LYS A 83 -15.56 14.70 10.40
CA LYS A 83 -16.75 14.77 11.25
C LYS A 83 -17.98 14.13 10.61
N SER A 84 -17.98 14.01 9.29
CA SER A 84 -19.02 13.33 8.49
C SER A 84 -18.45 12.10 7.79
N LYS A 85 -19.28 11.33 7.12
CA LYS A 85 -18.80 10.27 6.23
C LYS A 85 -18.13 10.90 5.01
N TYR A 86 -16.95 10.44 4.67
CA TYR A 86 -16.25 10.85 3.46
C TYR A 86 -17.05 10.50 2.21
N GLY A 87 -17.11 11.42 1.25
CA GLY A 87 -17.91 11.25 0.04
C GLY A 87 -19.41 11.51 0.20
N SER A 88 -19.88 11.87 1.41
CA SER A 88 -21.25 12.37 1.59
C SER A 88 -21.37 13.81 1.07
N THR A 89 -22.63 14.25 0.80
CA THR A 89 -22.92 15.63 0.36
C THR A 89 -22.46 16.69 1.36
N GLU A 90 -22.31 16.31 2.63
CA GLU A 90 -21.87 17.15 3.74
C GLU A 90 -20.48 16.69 4.24
N THR A 91 -19.56 16.41 3.33
CA THR A 91 -18.20 15.99 3.72
C THR A 91 -17.55 17.12 4.54
N ASP A 92 -17.35 16.87 5.82
CA ASP A 92 -16.73 17.79 6.76
C ASP A 92 -15.41 17.19 7.30
N LYS A 93 -14.32 17.60 6.69
CA LYS A 93 -12.97 17.39 7.22
C LYS A 93 -12.80 18.21 8.49
N MET A 94 -11.99 17.79 9.41
CA MET A 94 -11.66 18.48 10.67
C MET A 94 -10.97 19.83 10.46
N GLN A 95 -11.50 20.65 9.53
CA GLN A 95 -10.92 21.93 9.16
C GLN A 95 -10.91 22.89 10.36
N GLY A 96 -9.78 23.56 10.57
CA GLY A 96 -9.59 24.51 11.65
C GLY A 96 -9.44 23.89 13.04
N ASN A 97 -9.58 22.58 13.17
CA ASN A 97 -9.36 21.89 14.43
C ASN A 97 -7.91 21.41 14.53
N ASN A 98 -7.36 21.49 15.72
CA ASN A 98 -6.06 20.88 16.03
C ASN A 98 -6.27 19.44 16.50
N ILE A 99 -5.63 18.53 15.79
CA ILE A 99 -5.49 17.15 16.27
C ILE A 99 -4.14 17.04 16.98
N VAL A 100 -4.17 16.58 18.20
CA VAL A 100 -2.97 16.40 19.00
C VAL A 100 -2.74 14.92 19.23
N LEU A 101 -1.52 14.49 18.95
CA LEU A 101 -1.01 13.15 19.22
C LEU A 101 -0.17 13.20 20.49
N LYS A 102 -0.52 12.39 21.48
CA LYS A 102 0.25 12.22 22.71
C LYS A 102 0.90 10.84 22.70
N ASN A 103 2.22 10.79 22.64
CA ASN A 103 2.95 9.54 22.84
C ASN A 103 2.83 9.13 24.31
N VAL A 104 2.14 8.02 24.57
CA VAL A 104 1.83 7.57 25.94
C VAL A 104 3.08 7.23 26.74
N MET A 105 4.15 6.78 26.07
CA MET A 105 5.37 6.35 26.75
C MET A 105 6.26 7.52 27.18
N THR A 106 6.30 8.58 26.36
CA THR A 106 7.21 9.71 26.55
C THR A 106 6.51 10.98 27.01
N ASP A 107 5.18 11.05 26.94
CA ASP A 107 4.33 12.23 27.11
C ASP A 107 4.58 13.34 26.05
N ALA A 108 5.40 13.08 25.05
CA ALA A 108 5.62 14.02 23.97
C ALA A 108 4.33 14.21 23.15
N THR A 109 4.04 15.45 22.79
CA THR A 109 2.87 15.81 22.00
C THR A 109 3.29 16.43 20.67
N THR A 110 2.52 16.12 19.62
CA THR A 110 2.65 16.73 18.29
C THR A 110 1.27 17.17 17.82
N SER A 111 1.14 18.38 17.31
CA SER A 111 -0.13 18.95 16.86
C SER A 111 -0.16 19.13 15.36
N PHE A 112 -1.31 18.84 14.77
CA PHE A 112 -1.60 19.02 13.36
C PHE A 112 -2.88 19.80 13.19
N THR A 113 -2.85 20.79 12.29
CA THR A 113 -4.03 21.61 11.97
C THR A 113 -4.48 21.32 10.55
N PHE A 114 -5.74 20.97 10.38
CA PHE A 114 -6.32 20.75 9.07
C PHE A 114 -6.74 22.08 8.44
N ASN A 115 -6.28 22.33 7.22
CA ASN A 115 -6.62 23.55 6.46
C ASN A 115 -7.68 23.33 5.37
N GLY A 116 -8.25 22.13 5.30
CA GLY A 116 -9.28 21.76 4.32
C GLY A 116 -8.76 21.33 2.95
N SER A 117 -7.45 21.49 2.65
CA SER A 117 -6.88 20.93 1.41
C SER A 117 -6.81 19.40 1.45
N VAL A 118 -6.72 18.77 0.28
CA VAL A 118 -6.56 17.31 0.14
C VAL A 118 -5.29 16.83 0.86
N ASP A 119 -4.25 17.64 0.84
CA ASP A 119 -2.92 17.32 1.41
C ASP A 119 -2.84 17.60 2.91
N SER A 120 -3.87 18.22 3.49
CA SER A 120 -3.92 18.52 4.91
C SER A 120 -4.30 17.28 5.71
N GLY A 121 -3.43 16.87 6.60
CA GLY A 121 -3.66 15.71 7.47
C GLY A 121 -2.58 15.58 8.53
N VAL A 122 -2.67 14.51 9.31
CA VAL A 122 -1.61 14.09 10.20
C VAL A 122 -0.51 13.47 9.35
N ASP A 123 0.68 14.01 9.42
CA ASP A 123 1.86 13.41 8.80
C ASP A 123 2.38 12.27 9.69
N LEU A 124 2.08 11.04 9.28
CA LEU A 124 2.45 9.83 9.99
C LEU A 124 3.95 9.51 9.86
N GLY A 125 4.60 10.01 8.81
CA GLY A 125 6.02 9.77 8.52
C GLY A 125 6.96 10.46 9.50
N THR A 126 6.49 11.51 10.18
CA THR A 126 7.29 12.25 11.19
C THR A 126 7.24 11.62 12.57
N LEU A 127 6.38 10.62 12.79
CA LEU A 127 6.17 10.03 14.10
C LEU A 127 7.29 9.04 14.45
N LYS A 128 7.80 9.16 15.66
CA LYS A 128 8.75 8.20 16.24
C LYS A 128 8.02 6.95 16.72
N GLU A 129 8.76 5.87 16.94
CA GLU A 129 8.23 4.64 17.51
C GLU A 129 7.47 4.91 18.82
N GLY A 130 6.27 4.32 18.94
CA GLY A 130 5.43 4.53 20.12
C GLY A 130 3.95 4.28 19.90
N ILE A 131 3.20 4.43 20.98
CA ILE A 131 1.74 4.39 21.03
C ILE A 131 1.24 5.81 21.25
N TYR A 132 0.43 6.30 20.34
CA TYR A 132 -0.12 7.66 20.37
C TYR A 132 -1.61 7.63 20.60
N GLU A 133 -2.07 8.39 21.60
CA GLU A 133 -3.48 8.75 21.79
C GLU A 133 -3.80 10.01 21.00
N LEU A 134 -4.99 10.04 20.39
CA LEU A 134 -5.45 11.19 19.61
C LEU A 134 -6.50 11.96 20.42
N TYR A 135 -6.34 13.29 20.46
CA TYR A 135 -7.32 14.18 21.05
C TYR A 135 -7.42 15.50 20.28
N THR A 136 -8.49 16.21 20.56
CA THR A 136 -8.71 17.58 20.08
C THR A 136 -9.13 18.46 21.25
N TYR A 137 -9.11 19.77 21.05
CA TYR A 137 -9.70 20.72 21.98
C TYR A 137 -11.07 21.17 21.49
N ASN A 138 -12.09 21.03 22.31
CA ASN A 138 -13.43 21.52 22.11
C ASN A 138 -13.79 22.45 23.24
N HIS A 139 -14.03 23.75 22.93
CA HIS A 139 -14.25 24.79 23.96
C HIS A 139 -13.19 24.77 25.09
N PHE A 140 -11.92 24.57 24.73
CA PHE A 140 -10.77 24.45 25.63
C PHE A 140 -10.69 23.13 26.43
N GLU A 141 -11.69 22.29 26.40
CA GLU A 141 -11.67 20.96 27.00
C GLU A 141 -10.91 19.97 26.12
N LYS A 142 -10.11 19.13 26.74
CA LYS A 142 -9.30 18.11 26.07
C LYS A 142 -10.12 16.86 25.87
N GLU A 143 -10.62 16.65 24.64
CA GLU A 143 -11.49 15.54 24.30
C GLU A 143 -10.75 14.45 23.53
N ARG A 144 -10.83 13.21 24.02
CA ARG A 144 -10.21 12.06 23.37
C ARG A 144 -11.03 11.61 22.18
N ILE A 145 -10.38 11.42 21.04
CA ILE A 145 -11.02 11.01 19.78
C ILE A 145 -11.41 9.54 19.84
N TYR A 146 -12.64 9.23 19.42
CA TYR A 146 -13.13 7.87 19.24
C TYR A 146 -14.01 7.76 17.99
N PHE A 147 -14.24 6.51 17.56
CA PHE A 147 -15.13 6.16 16.44
C PHE A 147 -16.23 5.22 16.93
N LYS A 148 -17.38 5.23 16.21
CA LYS A 148 -18.50 4.34 16.53
C LYS A 148 -18.10 2.88 16.33
N ASP A 149 -17.51 2.58 15.18
CA ASP A 149 -17.14 1.23 14.77
C ASP A 149 -15.63 1.01 14.94
N ALA A 150 -15.25 -0.24 15.22
CA ALA A 150 -13.86 -0.61 15.31
C ALA A 150 -13.25 -0.81 13.92
N PHE A 151 -12.03 -0.33 13.74
CA PHE A 151 -11.25 -0.55 12.51
C PHE A 151 -9.75 -0.59 12.80
N LYS A 152 -9.01 -1.12 11.82
CA LYS A 152 -7.56 -1.05 11.78
C LYS A 152 -7.12 -0.72 10.35
N ALA A 153 -6.50 0.43 10.19
CA ALA A 153 -5.86 0.86 8.95
C ALA A 153 -4.34 0.79 9.09
N LYS A 154 -3.66 0.44 8.01
CA LYS A 154 -2.20 0.51 7.93
C LYS A 154 -1.82 1.70 7.08
N ALA A 155 -0.81 2.46 7.50
CA ALA A 155 -0.10 3.37 6.64
C ALA A 155 1.06 2.63 5.96
N VAL A 156 1.66 3.26 4.97
CA VAL A 156 2.80 2.69 4.27
C VAL A 156 3.98 2.50 5.22
N THR A 157 4.78 1.50 4.93
CA THR A 157 6.12 1.37 5.48
C THR A 157 6.97 2.53 4.97
N THR A 158 7.60 3.27 5.86
CA THR A 158 8.50 4.36 5.47
C THR A 158 9.70 3.81 4.70
N MET A 159 10.19 4.55 3.72
CA MET A 159 11.44 4.23 3.07
C MET A 159 12.56 4.22 4.08
N ARG A 160 13.55 3.38 3.87
CA ARG A 160 14.63 3.16 4.81
C ARG A 160 15.36 4.44 5.12
N ARG A 161 15.27 4.83 6.39
CA ARG A 161 16.14 5.80 7.01
C ARG A 161 16.79 5.07 8.19
N ASP A 162 18.06 5.30 8.43
CA ASP A 162 18.80 4.72 9.56
C ASP A 162 18.72 3.17 9.65
N GLU A 163 18.65 2.49 8.48
CA GLU A 163 18.63 1.04 8.37
C GLU A 163 17.39 0.35 8.97
N LYS A 164 16.39 1.09 9.45
CA LYS A 164 15.14 0.54 9.98
C LYS A 164 13.94 0.81 9.06
N VAL A 165 13.03 -0.12 9.09
CA VAL A 165 11.73 -0.03 8.41
C VAL A 165 10.66 0.32 9.43
N THR A 166 10.02 1.46 9.26
CA THR A 166 8.94 1.92 10.14
C THR A 166 7.59 1.65 9.53
N SER A 167 6.72 1.03 10.29
CA SER A 167 5.32 0.77 9.92
C SER A 167 4.39 1.50 10.88
N VAL A 168 3.35 2.09 10.32
CA VAL A 168 2.35 2.83 11.10
C VAL A 168 1.01 2.13 10.98
N SER A 169 0.31 1.98 12.09
CA SER A 169 -1.08 1.51 12.15
C SER A 169 -1.95 2.59 12.77
N PHE A 170 -3.01 2.97 12.07
CA PHE A 170 -4.08 3.79 12.63
C PHE A 170 -5.26 2.88 12.95
N MET A 171 -5.80 2.95 14.14
CA MET A 171 -6.90 2.09 14.57
C MET A 171 -7.83 2.80 15.55
N ALA A 172 -9.06 2.32 15.59
CA ALA A 172 -9.99 2.58 16.68
C ALA A 172 -10.60 1.25 17.12
N ASP A 173 -10.26 0.81 18.32
CA ASP A 173 -10.75 -0.45 18.87
C ASP A 173 -10.71 -0.38 20.42
N LYS A 174 -11.80 -0.78 21.05
CA LYS A 174 -11.84 -0.92 22.52
C LYS A 174 -10.83 -1.95 23.05
N ASN A 175 -10.35 -2.85 22.20
CA ASN A 175 -9.37 -3.88 22.53
C ASN A 175 -7.96 -3.54 22.00
N ALA A 176 -7.72 -2.34 21.49
CA ALA A 176 -6.45 -1.97 20.86
C ALA A 176 -5.21 -2.30 21.71
N LEU A 177 -5.32 -2.20 23.03
CA LEU A 177 -4.22 -2.45 23.97
C LEU A 177 -4.51 -3.64 24.91
N LYS A 178 -5.37 -4.58 24.48
CA LYS A 178 -5.75 -5.75 25.29
C LYS A 178 -4.55 -6.63 25.65
N GLU A 179 -3.56 -6.72 24.78
CA GLU A 179 -2.32 -7.49 25.04
C GLU A 179 -1.52 -6.94 26.23
N TYR A 180 -1.69 -5.64 26.53
CA TYR A 180 -1.11 -4.97 27.72
C TYR A 180 -2.07 -4.93 28.92
N GLY A 181 -3.15 -5.73 28.89
CA GLY A 181 -4.14 -5.77 29.96
C GLY A 181 -5.07 -4.54 30.01
N ILE A 182 -5.11 -3.73 28.95
CA ILE A 182 -5.92 -2.51 28.88
C ILE A 182 -7.11 -2.74 27.96
N GLN A 183 -8.31 -2.47 28.46
CA GLN A 183 -9.55 -2.52 27.69
C GLN A 183 -10.36 -1.25 27.92
N PHE A 184 -10.97 -0.73 26.87
CA PHE A 184 -11.73 0.51 26.89
C PHE A 184 -13.23 0.26 26.72
N LYS A 185 -14.04 1.25 27.12
CA LYS A 185 -15.50 1.24 26.90
C LYS A 185 -15.88 1.68 25.48
N LYS A 186 -15.05 2.50 24.83
CA LYS A 186 -15.25 3.05 23.47
C LYS A 186 -14.10 2.65 22.56
N ASN A 187 -14.32 2.71 21.26
CA ASN A 187 -13.28 2.53 20.25
C ASN A 187 -12.45 3.81 20.12
N TYR A 188 -11.55 4.04 21.07
CA TYR A 188 -10.65 5.19 21.00
C TYR A 188 -9.64 5.04 19.88
N ALA A 189 -9.29 6.18 19.28
CA ALA A 189 -8.31 6.24 18.20
C ALA A 189 -6.89 6.15 18.76
N PHE A 190 -6.07 5.34 18.08
CA PHE A 190 -4.65 5.18 18.36
C PHE A 190 -3.85 5.20 17.05
N ILE A 191 -2.65 5.76 17.12
CA ILE A 191 -1.62 5.52 16.13
C ILE A 191 -0.51 4.73 16.81
N ILE A 192 -0.13 3.61 16.19
CA ILE A 192 0.95 2.76 16.70
C ILE A 192 2.04 2.72 15.64
N VAL A 193 3.22 3.21 16.01
CA VAL A 193 4.41 3.26 15.17
C VAL A 193 5.38 2.21 15.67
N THR A 194 5.76 1.29 14.79
CA THR A 194 6.71 0.21 15.07
C THR A 194 7.86 0.29 14.09
N SER A 195 9.07 -0.02 14.57
CA SER A 195 10.26 -0.16 13.75
C SER A 195 10.76 -1.59 13.78
N GLN A 196 11.25 -2.05 12.65
CA GLN A 196 11.85 -3.38 12.53
C GLN A 196 13.11 -3.32 11.66
N GLU A 197 13.98 -4.28 11.84
CA GLU A 197 15.13 -4.44 10.95
C GLU A 197 14.65 -4.76 9.53
N PRO A 198 15.32 -4.23 8.49
CA PRO A 198 15.04 -4.57 7.11
C PRO A 198 15.15 -6.07 6.86
N ASN A 199 14.25 -6.62 6.10
CA ASN A 199 14.32 -8.01 5.65
C ASN A 199 14.22 -8.11 4.12
N GLU A 200 14.40 -9.31 3.58
CA GLU A 200 14.44 -9.54 2.14
C GLU A 200 13.10 -9.27 1.44
N ASP A 201 11.99 -9.35 2.17
CA ASP A 201 10.64 -9.22 1.64
C ASP A 201 10.12 -7.78 1.59
N ILE A 202 10.86 -6.82 2.17
CA ILE A 202 10.49 -5.41 2.22
C ILE A 202 11.26 -4.63 1.17
N TYR A 203 10.54 -3.91 0.33
CA TYR A 203 11.07 -3.06 -0.73
C TYR A 203 10.69 -1.60 -0.47
N ASP A 204 11.45 -0.67 -1.04
CA ASP A 204 11.14 0.77 -0.97
C ASP A 204 10.21 1.17 -2.11
N VAL A 205 10.50 0.68 -3.30
CA VAL A 205 9.74 0.96 -4.52
C VAL A 205 9.38 -0.33 -5.23
N VAL A 206 8.15 -0.43 -5.68
CA VAL A 206 7.71 -1.44 -6.62
C VAL A 206 7.41 -0.79 -7.97
N ILE A 207 8.02 -1.32 -9.04
CA ILE A 207 7.80 -0.85 -10.40
C ILE A 207 6.91 -1.86 -11.12
N ASP A 208 5.83 -1.37 -11.70
CA ASP A 208 4.91 -2.16 -12.52
C ASP A 208 5.04 -1.77 -14.00
N PRO A 209 5.80 -2.53 -14.80
CA PRO A 209 5.84 -2.31 -16.25
C PRO A 209 4.52 -2.78 -16.85
N CYS A 210 3.79 -1.88 -17.48
CA CYS A 210 2.50 -2.16 -18.13
C CYS A 210 2.61 -3.11 -19.31
N GLY A 211 1.48 -3.53 -19.86
CA GLY A 211 1.39 -4.59 -20.87
C GLY A 211 1.60 -5.99 -20.30
N ASN A 212 1.34 -7.02 -21.09
CA ASN A 212 1.40 -8.43 -20.70
C ASN A 212 0.59 -8.76 -19.44
N ALA A 213 -0.66 -8.35 -19.40
CA ALA A 213 -1.57 -8.66 -18.30
C ALA A 213 -2.54 -9.77 -18.70
N MET A 214 -2.78 -10.75 -17.81
CA MET A 214 -3.81 -11.74 -18.00
C MET A 214 -5.18 -11.10 -17.69
N ASN A 215 -6.04 -11.08 -18.66
CA ASN A 215 -7.44 -10.78 -18.46
C ASN A 215 -8.19 -12.10 -18.20
N TYR A 216 -8.53 -12.34 -16.93
CA TYR A 216 -9.17 -13.58 -16.53
C TYR A 216 -10.62 -13.71 -16.99
N PHE A 217 -11.29 -12.62 -17.36
CA PHE A 217 -12.66 -12.67 -17.89
C PHE A 217 -12.69 -13.18 -19.33
N SER A 218 -11.79 -12.70 -20.17
CA SER A 218 -11.66 -13.14 -21.57
C SER A 218 -10.71 -14.32 -21.75
N ASN A 219 -9.93 -14.66 -20.73
CA ASN A 219 -8.82 -15.63 -20.78
C ASN A 219 -7.81 -15.33 -21.88
N THR A 220 -7.52 -14.05 -22.09
CA THR A 220 -6.57 -13.55 -23.08
C THR A 220 -5.47 -12.74 -22.39
N VAL A 221 -4.34 -12.62 -23.08
CA VAL A 221 -3.28 -11.72 -22.66
C VAL A 221 -3.52 -10.36 -23.27
N ASP A 222 -3.64 -9.36 -22.45
CA ASP A 222 -3.62 -7.96 -22.85
C ASP A 222 -2.16 -7.53 -22.98
N VAL A 223 -1.73 -7.31 -24.21
CA VAL A 223 -0.36 -6.88 -24.52
C VAL A 223 -0.11 -5.41 -24.21
N GLY A 224 -1.17 -4.64 -23.94
CA GLY A 224 -1.11 -3.19 -23.75
C GLY A 224 -1.06 -2.42 -25.07
N ALA A 225 -0.52 -1.21 -25.03
CA ALA A 225 -0.36 -0.35 -26.21
C ALA A 225 0.70 -0.92 -27.15
N SER A 226 0.27 -1.68 -28.15
CA SER A 226 1.16 -2.34 -29.12
C SER A 226 0.82 -1.93 -30.55
N THR A 227 1.82 -1.40 -31.25
CA THR A 227 1.74 -0.96 -32.64
C THR A 227 3.02 -1.35 -33.39
N SER A 228 3.14 -0.97 -34.67
CA SER A 228 4.37 -1.18 -35.43
C SER A 228 5.56 -0.32 -34.96
N VAL A 229 5.31 0.73 -34.15
CA VAL A 229 6.36 1.66 -33.68
C VAL A 229 6.71 1.50 -32.20
N LEU A 230 5.82 0.94 -31.41
CA LEU A 230 6.06 0.67 -29.99
C LEU A 230 5.32 -0.59 -29.54
N ASP A 231 6.02 -1.44 -28.82
CA ASP A 231 5.45 -2.53 -28.04
C ASP A 231 5.59 -2.21 -26.54
N GLU A 232 4.48 -1.87 -25.90
CA GLU A 232 4.48 -1.48 -24.49
C GLU A 232 5.03 -2.57 -23.59
N ALA A 233 4.69 -3.83 -23.84
CA ALA A 233 5.08 -4.91 -22.96
C ALA A 233 6.61 -5.05 -22.84
N SER A 234 7.35 -4.88 -23.92
CA SER A 234 8.81 -4.91 -23.91
C SER A 234 9.41 -3.56 -23.50
N SER A 235 8.94 -2.46 -24.05
CA SER A 235 9.51 -1.13 -23.80
C SER A 235 9.31 -0.67 -22.35
N SER A 236 8.14 -0.95 -21.74
CA SER A 236 7.90 -0.64 -20.32
C SER A 236 8.82 -1.44 -19.40
N LEU A 237 9.08 -2.71 -19.72
CA LEU A 237 10.00 -3.54 -18.93
C LEU A 237 11.45 -3.04 -19.05
N GLU A 238 11.89 -2.66 -20.25
CA GLU A 238 13.23 -2.08 -20.44
C GLU A 238 13.37 -0.75 -19.70
N PHE A 239 12.35 0.10 -19.76
CA PHE A 239 12.33 1.36 -19.01
C PHE A 239 12.33 1.11 -17.50
N ALA A 240 11.56 0.13 -17.03
CA ALA A 240 11.56 -0.28 -15.61
C ALA A 240 12.94 -0.74 -15.13
N LYS A 241 13.68 -1.48 -15.96
CA LYS A 241 15.06 -1.89 -15.65
C LYS A 241 16.00 -0.68 -15.53
N LYS A 242 15.85 0.34 -16.39
CA LYS A 242 16.62 1.60 -16.32
C LYS A 242 16.31 2.35 -15.01
N VAL A 243 15.03 2.58 -14.72
CA VAL A 243 14.58 3.27 -13.49
C VAL A 243 15.03 2.51 -12.24
N LYS A 244 14.86 1.19 -12.22
CA LYS A 244 15.35 0.34 -11.12
C LYS A 244 16.85 0.54 -10.87
N LYS A 245 17.66 0.46 -11.92
CA LYS A 245 19.13 0.64 -11.81
C LYS A 245 19.51 2.00 -11.22
N GLU A 246 18.79 3.07 -11.58
CA GLU A 246 19.07 4.40 -11.05
C GLU A 246 18.59 4.55 -9.58
N LEU A 247 17.46 3.94 -9.21
CA LEU A 247 16.98 3.91 -7.83
C LEU A 247 17.93 3.10 -6.91
N GLU A 248 18.41 1.96 -7.40
CA GLU A 248 19.36 1.11 -6.63
C GLU A 248 20.71 1.82 -6.41
N LYS A 249 21.17 2.68 -7.32
CA LYS A 249 22.34 3.55 -7.09
C LYS A 249 22.12 4.55 -5.95
N LYS A 250 20.87 4.82 -5.59
CA LYS A 250 20.51 5.66 -4.44
C LYS A 250 20.29 4.85 -3.16
N GLY A 251 20.62 3.56 -3.16
CA GLY A 251 20.49 2.68 -2.00
C GLY A 251 19.07 2.15 -1.78
N LEU A 252 18.14 2.41 -2.70
CA LEU A 252 16.78 1.92 -2.59
C LEU A 252 16.65 0.47 -3.04
N LYS A 253 15.84 -0.31 -2.35
CA LYS A 253 15.51 -1.68 -2.73
C LYS A 253 14.27 -1.70 -3.62
N VAL A 254 14.44 -2.17 -4.85
CA VAL A 254 13.41 -2.05 -5.90
C VAL A 254 12.97 -3.42 -6.42
N LYS A 255 11.65 -3.63 -6.49
CA LYS A 255 11.02 -4.81 -7.10
C LYS A 255 10.35 -4.43 -8.41
N ILE A 256 10.64 -5.19 -9.47
CA ILE A 256 9.83 -5.18 -10.70
C ILE A 256 8.78 -6.28 -10.59
N LEU A 257 7.50 -5.96 -10.86
CA LEU A 257 6.38 -6.86 -10.59
C LEU A 257 6.26 -8.04 -11.54
N ARG A 258 6.76 -7.93 -12.76
CA ARG A 258 6.76 -9.04 -13.73
C ARG A 258 8.12 -9.23 -14.39
N LYS A 259 8.36 -10.44 -14.81
CA LYS A 259 9.45 -10.79 -15.74
C LYS A 259 8.95 -10.69 -17.19
N GLU A 260 9.87 -10.85 -18.14
CA GLU A 260 9.61 -10.75 -19.57
C GLU A 260 8.44 -11.65 -20.04
N ASN A 261 8.43 -12.91 -19.61
CA ASN A 261 7.44 -13.90 -20.03
C ASN A 261 6.33 -14.11 -18.99
N GLU A 262 6.15 -13.20 -18.03
CA GLU A 262 5.08 -13.26 -17.06
C GLU A 262 3.89 -12.42 -17.48
N THR A 263 2.70 -12.98 -17.27
CA THR A 263 1.40 -12.33 -17.52
C THR A 263 0.59 -12.24 -16.23
N PRO A 264 1.00 -11.43 -15.24
CA PRO A 264 0.21 -11.29 -14.02
C PRO A 264 -1.15 -10.68 -14.35
N GLY A 265 -2.19 -11.13 -13.65
CA GLY A 265 -3.53 -10.54 -13.81
C GLY A 265 -3.58 -9.08 -13.36
N TYR A 266 -4.59 -8.36 -13.85
CA TYR A 266 -4.86 -7.00 -13.37
C TYR A 266 -5.28 -7.01 -11.89
N TYR A 267 -6.13 -7.97 -11.50
CA TYR A 267 -6.73 -8.09 -10.17
C TYR A 267 -6.55 -9.49 -9.58
N GLY A 268 -7.13 -9.71 -8.41
CA GLY A 268 -7.11 -10.98 -7.72
C GLY A 268 -5.88 -11.18 -6.83
N ALA A 269 -5.86 -12.29 -6.09
CA ALA A 269 -4.86 -12.57 -5.06
C ALA A 269 -3.40 -12.64 -5.55
N ASN A 270 -3.19 -12.84 -6.85
CA ASN A 270 -1.88 -12.86 -7.51
C ASN A 270 -1.74 -11.77 -8.60
N GLY A 271 -2.72 -10.88 -8.70
CA GLY A 271 -2.68 -9.74 -9.61
C GLY A 271 -1.62 -8.71 -9.25
N ARG A 272 -1.44 -7.73 -10.12
CA ARG A 272 -0.42 -6.67 -9.98
C ARG A 272 -0.52 -5.92 -8.65
N PRO A 273 -1.70 -5.41 -8.22
CA PRO A 273 -1.82 -4.74 -6.93
C PRO A 273 -1.53 -5.66 -5.74
N ALA A 274 -1.99 -6.92 -5.77
CA ALA A 274 -1.68 -7.87 -4.70
C ALA A 274 -0.19 -8.18 -4.59
N ARG A 275 0.50 -8.30 -5.72
CA ARG A 275 1.97 -8.45 -5.76
C ARG A 275 2.67 -7.21 -5.21
N ALA A 276 2.15 -6.02 -5.50
CA ALA A 276 2.69 -4.77 -4.97
C ALA A 276 2.58 -4.73 -3.44
N TYR A 277 1.41 -4.99 -2.88
CA TYR A 277 1.20 -4.99 -1.43
C TYR A 277 2.05 -6.03 -0.69
N LYS A 278 2.31 -7.18 -1.30
CA LYS A 278 3.22 -8.20 -0.70
C LYS A 278 4.65 -7.70 -0.51
N THR A 279 5.08 -6.70 -1.28
CA THR A 279 6.42 -6.10 -1.16
C THR A 279 6.55 -5.14 0.00
N LYS A 280 5.43 -4.70 0.58
CA LYS A 280 5.37 -3.64 1.60
C LYS A 280 6.05 -2.33 1.16
N ALA A 281 6.15 -2.09 -0.14
CA ALA A 281 6.78 -0.90 -0.68
C ALA A 281 5.98 0.36 -0.36
N LYS A 282 6.67 1.47 -0.20
CA LYS A 282 6.07 2.79 0.02
C LYS A 282 5.49 3.36 -1.27
N LEU A 283 6.16 3.12 -2.40
CA LEU A 283 5.79 3.64 -3.71
C LEU A 283 5.48 2.53 -4.71
N TYR A 284 4.31 2.63 -5.34
CA TYR A 284 3.94 1.91 -6.54
C TYR A 284 4.13 2.84 -7.75
N LEU A 285 5.02 2.47 -8.65
CA LEU A 285 5.32 3.21 -9.87
C LEU A 285 4.93 2.37 -11.07
N ALA A 286 3.83 2.70 -11.73
CA ALA A 286 3.46 2.10 -12.99
C ALA A 286 4.11 2.84 -14.15
N LEU A 287 4.64 2.09 -15.12
CA LEU A 287 5.28 2.62 -16.32
C LEU A 287 4.57 2.07 -17.54
N GLY A 288 3.93 2.95 -18.31
CA GLY A 288 3.12 2.55 -19.43
C GLY A 288 3.19 3.51 -20.63
N ALA A 289 2.48 3.14 -21.68
CA ALA A 289 2.32 3.94 -22.87
C ALA A 289 0.86 4.27 -23.15
N SER A 290 0.59 5.38 -23.81
CA SER A 290 -0.74 5.79 -24.24
C SER A 290 -1.09 5.20 -25.62
N LEU A 291 -2.40 5.07 -25.88
CA LEU A 291 -2.97 4.84 -27.20
C LEU A 291 -3.59 6.11 -27.82
N ASP A 292 -3.44 7.26 -27.18
CA ASP A 292 -3.95 8.53 -27.70
C ASP A 292 -2.94 9.16 -28.67
N GLU A 293 -3.33 9.34 -29.92
CA GLU A 293 -2.50 9.94 -30.98
C GLU A 293 -2.12 11.39 -30.70
N ASN A 294 -2.87 12.10 -29.84
CA ASN A 294 -2.58 13.48 -29.46
C ASN A 294 -1.46 13.58 -28.40
N VAL A 295 -1.11 12.51 -27.74
CA VAL A 295 -0.06 12.49 -26.73
C VAL A 295 1.31 12.49 -27.39
N TYR A 296 1.96 13.65 -27.37
CA TYR A 296 3.26 13.87 -28.04
C TYR A 296 4.46 13.79 -27.09
N ALA A 297 4.24 13.73 -25.78
CA ALA A 297 5.29 13.72 -24.74
C ALA A 297 4.82 12.94 -23.50
N PRO A 298 5.71 12.61 -22.56
CA PRO A 298 5.34 11.94 -21.31
C PRO A 298 4.33 12.72 -20.48
N TYR A 299 3.53 12.00 -19.69
CA TYR A 299 2.62 12.55 -18.68
C TYR A 299 2.45 11.61 -17.50
N MET A 300 1.83 12.08 -16.44
CA MET A 300 1.57 11.34 -15.23
C MET A 300 0.08 11.32 -14.92
N LEU A 301 -0.40 10.18 -14.39
CA LEU A 301 -1.72 10.08 -13.80
C LEU A 301 -1.60 9.93 -12.29
N THR A 302 -2.44 10.66 -11.58
CA THR A 302 -2.63 10.56 -10.15
C THR A 302 -4.10 10.28 -9.83
N SER A 303 -4.36 9.71 -8.66
CA SER A 303 -5.71 9.55 -8.18
C SER A 303 -6.31 10.90 -7.77
N PRO A 304 -7.62 11.14 -8.04
CA PRO A 304 -8.30 12.33 -7.55
C PRO A 304 -8.46 12.36 -6.02
N TYR A 305 -8.19 11.25 -5.33
CA TYR A 305 -8.26 11.19 -3.85
C TYR A 305 -6.92 11.39 -3.16
N THR A 306 -5.85 11.61 -3.92
CA THR A 306 -4.51 11.74 -3.39
C THR A 306 -3.95 13.12 -3.71
N ASN A 307 -2.89 13.50 -2.99
CA ASN A 307 -2.15 14.66 -3.41
C ASN A 307 -1.30 14.36 -4.66
N SER A 308 -1.11 15.35 -5.48
CA SER A 308 -0.28 15.28 -6.68
C SER A 308 1.20 15.64 -6.42
N GLY A 309 1.62 15.72 -5.16
CA GLY A 309 2.94 16.24 -4.77
C GLY A 309 4.11 15.54 -5.45
N LEU A 310 4.07 14.20 -5.54
CA LEU A 310 5.10 13.46 -6.27
C LEU A 310 5.08 13.77 -7.76
N ALA A 311 3.90 13.75 -8.40
CA ALA A 311 3.77 14.06 -9.82
C ALA A 311 4.21 15.49 -10.13
N ASN A 312 3.82 16.48 -9.31
CA ASN A 312 4.24 17.86 -9.45
C ASN A 312 5.77 18.01 -9.30
N THR A 313 6.39 17.23 -8.41
CA THR A 313 7.85 17.19 -8.26
C THR A 313 8.52 16.64 -9.53
N VAL A 314 7.93 15.60 -10.15
CA VAL A 314 8.41 15.08 -11.43
C VAL A 314 8.26 16.13 -12.53
N SER A 315 7.08 16.77 -12.66
CA SER A 315 6.83 17.82 -13.62
C SER A 315 7.87 18.94 -13.51
N TYR A 316 8.05 19.48 -12.29
CA TYR A 316 9.04 20.53 -12.04
C TYR A 316 10.45 20.14 -12.50
N PHE A 317 10.93 18.94 -12.15
CA PHE A 317 12.29 18.56 -12.57
C PHE A 317 12.39 18.21 -14.06
N MET A 318 11.34 17.73 -14.71
CA MET A 318 11.30 17.56 -16.15
C MET A 318 11.51 18.90 -16.84
N GLU A 319 10.73 19.91 -16.48
CA GLU A 319 10.83 21.27 -17.05
C GLU A 319 12.18 21.92 -16.77
N GLN A 320 12.67 21.84 -15.54
CA GLN A 320 13.98 22.39 -15.17
C GLN A 320 15.16 21.78 -15.95
N ASN A 321 14.97 20.61 -16.52
CA ASN A 321 15.99 19.96 -17.36
C ASN A 321 15.66 20.02 -18.86
N GLY A 322 14.71 20.86 -19.27
CA GLY A 322 14.36 21.11 -20.65
C GLY A 322 13.63 19.94 -21.31
N LEU A 323 13.03 19.03 -20.53
CA LEU A 323 12.22 17.95 -21.06
C LEU A 323 10.76 18.40 -21.19
N THR A 324 10.19 18.09 -22.33
CA THR A 324 8.80 18.40 -22.67
C THR A 324 7.87 17.39 -21.97
N LEU A 325 6.78 17.89 -21.44
CA LEU A 325 5.65 17.10 -20.96
C LEU A 325 4.41 17.35 -21.81
N TYR A 326 3.50 16.39 -21.81
CA TYR A 326 2.23 16.53 -22.52
C TYR A 326 1.31 17.53 -21.83
N GLU A 327 0.93 18.58 -22.53
CA GLU A 327 -0.04 19.57 -22.08
C GLU A 327 -1.45 19.10 -22.45
N ALA A 328 -2.15 18.45 -21.52
CA ALA A 328 -3.54 18.12 -21.74
C ALA A 328 -4.41 19.38 -21.74
N ARG A 329 -5.21 19.56 -22.78
CA ARG A 329 -6.13 20.69 -22.92
C ARG A 329 -7.43 20.50 -22.14
N THR A 330 -7.36 19.99 -20.91
CA THR A 330 -8.54 19.72 -20.09
C THR A 330 -8.49 20.51 -18.78
N ASN A 331 -9.65 20.83 -18.22
CA ASN A 331 -9.77 21.50 -16.92
C ASN A 331 -9.32 20.62 -15.74
N THR A 332 -8.75 19.45 -16.00
CA THR A 332 -8.30 18.47 -15.00
C THR A 332 -6.78 18.49 -14.79
N THR A 333 -6.04 19.34 -15.49
CA THR A 333 -4.60 19.51 -15.29
C THR A 333 -4.33 20.40 -14.07
N GLN A 334 -3.45 19.95 -13.20
CA GLN A 334 -2.94 20.76 -12.08
C GLN A 334 -1.64 21.47 -12.43
N GLU A 335 -0.73 20.72 -13.01
CA GLU A 335 0.58 21.15 -13.47
C GLU A 335 0.83 20.55 -14.84
N ASN A 336 1.80 21.07 -15.57
CA ASN A 336 2.15 20.55 -16.87
C ASN A 336 2.48 19.04 -16.81
N GLY A 337 1.82 18.23 -17.63
CA GLY A 337 1.99 16.79 -17.65
C GLY A 337 1.39 16.03 -16.45
N VAL A 338 0.62 16.66 -15.57
CA VAL A 338 -0.04 15.99 -14.45
C VAL A 338 -1.54 15.97 -14.66
N LEU A 339 -2.10 14.77 -14.74
CA LEU A 339 -3.52 14.51 -14.95
C LEU A 339 -4.10 13.75 -13.75
N TYR A 340 -5.35 14.04 -13.41
CA TYR A 340 -6.13 13.14 -12.58
C TYR A 340 -6.80 12.07 -13.43
N ASP A 341 -6.78 10.84 -12.96
CA ASP A 341 -7.60 9.80 -13.56
C ASP A 341 -9.07 10.07 -13.23
N SER A 342 -9.94 9.84 -14.19
CA SER A 342 -11.39 10.00 -14.04
C SER A 342 -12.04 8.69 -13.62
N TYR A 343 -13.28 8.79 -13.14
CA TYR A 343 -14.08 7.63 -12.83
C TYR A 343 -15.00 7.27 -14.01
N ALA A 344 -15.06 5.96 -14.30
CA ALA A 344 -16.12 5.37 -15.07
C ALA A 344 -16.95 4.43 -14.16
N GLU A 345 -18.25 4.39 -14.35
CA GLU A 345 -19.08 3.32 -13.79
C GLU A 345 -18.79 2.04 -14.55
N SER A 346 -18.58 0.94 -13.83
CA SER A 346 -18.51 -0.37 -14.46
C SER A 346 -19.83 -0.71 -15.15
N ASP A 347 -19.81 -1.56 -16.17
CA ASP A 347 -20.97 -1.97 -16.97
C ASP A 347 -22.18 -2.46 -16.15
N ASN A 348 -21.97 -2.82 -14.90
CA ASN A 348 -23.02 -3.23 -13.97
C ASN A 348 -23.44 -2.14 -12.97
N GLY A 349 -22.91 -0.92 -13.09
CA GLY A 349 -23.25 0.24 -12.26
C GLY A 349 -22.89 0.11 -10.77
N LYS A 350 -22.05 -0.85 -10.39
CA LYS A 350 -21.77 -1.17 -8.98
C LYS A 350 -20.37 -0.83 -8.53
N VAL A 351 -19.44 -0.62 -9.44
CA VAL A 351 -18.03 -0.34 -9.10
C VAL A 351 -17.58 0.87 -9.88
N LEU A 352 -17.06 1.88 -9.18
CA LEU A 352 -16.35 2.97 -9.82
C LEU A 352 -14.93 2.52 -10.11
N GLU A 353 -14.54 2.56 -11.36
CA GLU A 353 -13.19 2.24 -11.83
C GLU A 353 -12.51 3.49 -12.35
N TYR A 354 -11.20 3.53 -12.28
CA TYR A 354 -10.45 4.56 -12.97
C TYR A 354 -10.44 4.24 -14.47
N GLU A 355 -10.68 5.27 -15.25
CA GLU A 355 -10.88 5.12 -16.69
C GLU A 355 -9.58 4.80 -17.43
N LEU A 356 -8.48 5.47 -17.05
CA LEU A 356 -7.22 5.38 -17.78
C LEU A 356 -6.28 4.32 -17.18
N TYR A 357 -6.20 4.22 -15.86
CA TYR A 357 -5.36 3.22 -15.21
C TYR A 357 -6.01 2.65 -13.94
N PRO A 358 -6.87 1.64 -14.09
CA PRO A 358 -7.64 1.08 -12.98
C PRO A 358 -6.82 0.61 -11.78
N GLN A 359 -5.60 0.09 -12.00
CA GLN A 359 -4.73 -0.39 -10.91
C GLN A 359 -4.29 0.73 -9.97
N LEU A 360 -4.25 1.98 -10.44
CA LEU A 360 -3.89 3.13 -9.62
C LEU A 360 -4.87 3.33 -8.47
N ARG A 361 -6.15 3.04 -8.69
CA ARG A 361 -7.17 3.04 -7.64
C ARG A 361 -6.81 2.05 -6.52
N GLU A 362 -6.33 0.88 -6.89
CA GLU A 362 -6.05 -0.20 -5.94
C GLU A 362 -4.73 -0.01 -5.18
N THR A 363 -3.78 0.73 -5.71
CA THR A 363 -2.46 0.94 -5.12
C THR A 363 -2.28 2.34 -4.54
N GLY A 364 -2.35 3.35 -5.35
CA GLY A 364 -2.03 4.72 -4.95
C GLY A 364 -3.23 5.65 -4.88
N GLY A 365 -4.38 5.22 -5.40
CA GLY A 365 -5.58 6.04 -5.43
C GLY A 365 -6.49 5.82 -4.25
N LYS A 366 -6.31 4.70 -3.59
CA LYS A 366 -7.12 4.31 -2.46
C LYS A 366 -6.21 3.77 -1.39
N ALA A 367 -6.11 4.51 -0.36
CA ALA A 367 -5.58 3.98 0.87
C ALA A 367 -6.63 3.12 1.57
N THR A 368 -6.38 2.75 2.75
CA THR A 368 -7.38 2.21 3.65
C THR A 368 -8.27 3.35 4.11
N TYR A 369 -9.54 3.34 3.73
CA TYR A 369 -10.51 4.32 4.20
C TYR A 369 -11.91 3.72 4.29
N ALA A 370 -12.78 4.39 5.06
CA ALA A 370 -14.20 4.13 5.15
C ALA A 370 -14.97 5.16 4.28
N GLY A 371 -16.21 5.48 4.61
CA GLY A 371 -17.04 6.45 3.91
C GLY A 371 -18.14 5.82 3.08
N VAL A 372 -18.86 6.66 2.33
CA VAL A 372 -20.00 6.19 1.53
C VAL A 372 -19.57 5.28 0.38
N TYR A 373 -18.35 5.47 -0.10
CA TYR A 373 -17.75 4.65 -1.15
C TYR A 373 -16.88 3.51 -0.60
N GLY A 374 -16.90 3.28 0.72
CA GLY A 374 -16.03 2.30 1.37
C GLY A 374 -16.17 0.88 0.82
N ASP A 375 -17.39 0.47 0.47
CA ASP A 375 -17.63 -0.86 -0.10
C ASP A 375 -17.28 -0.94 -1.59
N GLU A 376 -17.52 0.12 -2.37
CA GLU A 376 -17.20 0.22 -3.79
C GLU A 376 -15.70 0.29 -4.06
N PHE A 377 -15.00 1.02 -3.20
CA PHE A 377 -13.54 1.15 -3.27
C PHE A 377 -12.79 0.17 -2.39
N LYS A 378 -13.51 -0.73 -1.73
CA LYS A 378 -12.91 -1.72 -0.85
C LYS A 378 -12.04 -2.67 -1.67
N ASN A 379 -10.80 -2.77 -1.26
CA ASN A 379 -9.89 -3.74 -1.82
C ASN A 379 -10.19 -5.11 -1.24
N VAL A 380 -11.15 -5.82 -1.80
CA VAL A 380 -11.62 -7.12 -1.30
C VAL A 380 -10.61 -8.24 -1.48
N ASP A 381 -9.67 -8.07 -2.43
CA ASP A 381 -8.70 -9.09 -2.79
C ASP A 381 -7.43 -9.01 -1.92
N TYR A 382 -7.21 -7.93 -1.18
CA TYR A 382 -5.96 -7.67 -0.45
C TYR A 382 -6.22 -7.36 1.01
N LYS A 383 -6.26 -8.41 1.82
CA LYS A 383 -6.52 -8.29 3.28
C LYS A 383 -5.49 -7.43 4.01
N ASP A 384 -4.28 -7.36 3.47
CA ASP A 384 -3.16 -6.61 4.04
C ASP A 384 -2.87 -5.29 3.30
N ALA A 385 -3.87 -4.76 2.59
CA ALA A 385 -3.77 -3.45 1.95
C ALA A 385 -3.44 -2.35 2.97
N TYR A 386 -2.60 -1.41 2.54
CA TYR A 386 -2.19 -0.24 3.32
C TYR A 386 -2.11 0.97 2.40
N GLY A 387 -2.07 2.18 2.95
CA GLY A 387 -1.87 3.39 2.18
C GLY A 387 -0.51 3.34 1.48
N MET A 388 -0.50 3.33 0.15
CA MET A 388 0.69 3.29 -0.68
C MET A 388 0.66 4.49 -1.61
N TYR A 389 1.79 5.17 -1.78
CA TYR A 389 1.89 6.18 -2.84
C TYR A 389 1.81 5.50 -4.20
N GLY A 390 1.08 6.10 -5.14
CA GLY A 390 0.95 5.58 -6.49
C GLY A 390 1.15 6.65 -7.53
N LEU A 391 1.89 6.31 -8.56
CA LEU A 391 2.10 7.15 -9.73
C LEU A 391 2.08 6.26 -10.97
N TYR A 392 1.28 6.63 -11.96
CA TYR A 392 1.40 6.12 -13.31
C TYR A 392 2.18 7.14 -14.15
N PHE A 393 3.22 6.68 -14.81
CA PHE A 393 4.04 7.49 -15.71
C PHE A 393 3.92 6.93 -17.13
N SER A 394 3.23 7.67 -17.99
CA SER A 394 3.17 7.39 -19.42
C SER A 394 4.39 7.98 -20.09
N TYR A 395 5.27 7.12 -20.59
CA TYR A 395 6.55 7.56 -21.17
C TYR A 395 6.44 7.93 -22.65
N ALA A 396 5.43 7.42 -23.36
CA ALA A 396 5.19 7.70 -24.79
C ALA A 396 3.75 7.36 -25.17
N SER A 397 3.36 7.71 -26.40
CA SER A 397 2.17 7.17 -27.06
C SER A 397 2.55 6.23 -28.21
N ALA A 398 2.00 5.01 -28.19
CA ALA A 398 2.21 4.04 -29.26
C ALA A 398 1.53 4.44 -30.58
N MET A 399 0.56 5.37 -30.56
CA MET A 399 -0.13 5.90 -31.73
C MET A 399 0.55 7.17 -32.29
N ASN A 400 1.57 7.69 -31.64
CA ASN A 400 2.26 8.92 -32.04
C ASN A 400 3.77 8.67 -32.22
N SER A 401 4.24 8.59 -33.46
CA SER A 401 5.64 8.32 -33.78
C SER A 401 6.60 9.38 -33.27
N GLN A 402 6.18 10.65 -33.17
CA GLN A 402 7.00 11.71 -32.60
C GLN A 402 7.20 11.51 -31.10
N SER A 403 6.15 11.09 -30.39
CA SER A 403 6.22 10.71 -28.97
C SER A 403 7.20 9.57 -28.74
N VAL A 404 7.15 8.53 -29.58
CA VAL A 404 8.08 7.39 -29.49
C VAL A 404 9.52 7.81 -29.80
N THR A 405 9.73 8.65 -30.79
CA THR A 405 11.06 9.21 -31.12
C THR A 405 11.61 10.02 -29.96
N TYR A 406 10.77 10.93 -29.39
CA TYR A 406 11.13 11.74 -28.23
C TYR A 406 11.55 10.87 -27.04
N TYR A 407 10.77 9.84 -26.74
CA TYR A 407 11.10 8.89 -25.67
C TYR A 407 12.43 8.19 -25.92
N ASN A 408 12.64 7.65 -27.11
CA ASN A 408 13.87 6.92 -27.44
C ASN A 408 15.14 7.79 -27.31
N GLU A 409 15.05 9.06 -27.68
CA GLU A 409 16.14 10.03 -27.54
C GLU A 409 16.40 10.44 -26.10
N ASN A 410 15.37 10.45 -25.25
CA ASN A 410 15.43 11.01 -23.89
C ASN A 410 15.24 9.98 -22.75
N ALA A 411 15.08 8.67 -23.04
CA ALA A 411 14.73 7.66 -22.04
C ALA A 411 15.65 7.64 -20.81
N ASP A 412 16.96 7.81 -21.02
CA ASP A 412 17.95 7.81 -19.92
C ASP A 412 17.85 9.09 -19.06
N ALA A 413 17.59 10.23 -19.70
CA ALA A 413 17.38 11.51 -19.00
C ALA A 413 16.07 11.46 -18.19
N ILE A 414 14.99 10.97 -18.79
CA ILE A 414 13.68 10.79 -18.14
C ILE A 414 13.83 9.88 -16.93
N ALA A 415 14.50 8.73 -17.06
CA ALA A 415 14.72 7.81 -15.94
C ALA A 415 15.47 8.47 -14.78
N LYS A 416 16.55 9.21 -15.08
CA LYS A 416 17.34 9.91 -14.05
C LYS A 416 16.53 11.01 -13.35
N ILE A 417 15.71 11.76 -14.10
CA ILE A 417 14.88 12.82 -13.53
C ILE A 417 13.76 12.23 -12.67
N LEU A 418 13.10 11.18 -13.15
CA LEU A 418 12.07 10.48 -12.36
C LEU A 418 12.65 10.00 -11.02
N VAL A 419 13.85 9.40 -11.05
CA VAL A 419 14.54 8.97 -9.83
C VAL A 419 14.92 10.16 -8.93
N LYS A 420 15.47 11.24 -9.52
CA LYS A 420 15.77 12.47 -8.77
C LYS A 420 14.53 13.04 -8.06
N SER A 421 13.40 13.01 -8.74
CA SER A 421 12.11 13.48 -8.21
C SER A 421 11.64 12.61 -7.04
N ILE A 422 11.73 11.27 -7.17
CA ILE A 422 11.38 10.32 -6.11
C ILE A 422 12.26 10.56 -4.88
N VAL A 423 13.57 10.62 -5.07
CA VAL A 423 14.54 10.88 -3.99
C VAL A 423 14.25 12.22 -3.29
N ARG A 424 13.95 13.27 -4.07
CA ARG A 424 13.63 14.60 -3.53
C ARG A 424 12.31 14.61 -2.75
N TYR A 425 11.27 13.99 -3.32
CA TYR A 425 9.94 13.97 -2.71
C TYR A 425 9.90 13.23 -1.38
N PHE A 426 10.61 12.11 -1.30
CA PHE A 426 10.70 11.31 -0.09
C PHE A 426 11.88 11.68 0.82
N GLU A 427 12.66 12.69 0.46
CA GLU A 427 13.80 13.22 1.22
C GLU A 427 14.85 12.14 1.60
N ILE A 428 15.24 11.32 0.63
CA ILE A 428 16.16 10.20 0.77
C ILE A 428 17.58 10.61 0.33
#